data_092503e93d6584291f564bc6be0164e5
#
_entry.id   092503e93d6584291f564bc6be0164e5
#
_cell.length_a   1.000
_cell.length_b   1.000
_cell.length_c   1.000
_cell.angle_alpha   90.00
_cell.angle_beta   90.00
_cell.angle_gamma   90.00
#
_symmetry.space_group_name_H-M   'P 1'
#
loop_
_entity.id
_entity.type
_entity.pdbx_description
1 polymer ?
#
loop_
_entity_poly.entity_id
_entity_poly.type
_entity_poly.pdbx_seq_one_letter_code
_entity_poly.pdbx_strand_id
1 'polypeptide(L)'
;MENFSNEAYYLFFSALANRTRLAIIDALAEEPKTVAEIAALLEQNENTIAPNAEQLEHCNLLRSEGSGKEKKYSLNLEIIVPLSELLEFHTSKYCPNLKSCIPQEKLKAYMKTEAAKETYIEHE
;
A
#
# COMPACT_ATOMS: atom_id res chain seq x y z
N MET A 1 20.95 -6.05 15.27
CA MET A 1 19.88 -6.98 14.83
C MET A 1 19.59 -8.10 15.82
N GLU A 2 20.14 -8.00 16.99
CA GLU A 2 19.95 -9.02 18.03
C GLU A 2 18.49 -9.19 18.46
N ASN A 3 17.72 -8.10 18.40
CA ASN A 3 16.30 -8.14 18.79
C ASN A 3 15.39 -8.33 17.60
N PHE A 4 15.95 -8.61 16.44
CA PHE A 4 15.15 -8.82 15.25
C PHE A 4 14.47 -10.18 15.30
N SER A 5 13.19 -10.20 14.98
CA SER A 5 12.40 -11.41 14.96
C SER A 5 11.89 -11.67 13.55
N ASN A 6 12.02 -12.90 13.07
CA ASN A 6 11.42 -13.31 11.79
C ASN A 6 9.92 -13.06 11.81
N GLU A 7 9.30 -13.21 12.97
CA GLU A 7 7.87 -12.96 13.13
C GLU A 7 7.53 -11.49 12.87
N ALA A 8 8.34 -10.57 13.39
CA ALA A 8 8.12 -9.14 13.16
C ALA A 8 8.24 -8.79 11.68
N TYR A 9 9.23 -9.31 10.97
CA TYR A 9 9.34 -9.12 9.53
C TYR A 9 8.17 -9.71 8.79
N TYR A 10 7.77 -10.92 9.17
CA TYR A 10 6.65 -11.58 8.53
C TYR A 10 5.37 -10.77 8.67
N LEU A 11 5.07 -10.28 9.86
CA LEU A 11 3.88 -9.48 10.11
C LEU A 11 3.90 -8.17 9.33
N PHE A 12 5.07 -7.51 9.28
CA PHE A 12 5.21 -6.26 8.54
C PHE A 12 4.98 -6.45 7.05
N PHE A 13 5.69 -7.42 6.47
CA PHE A 13 5.57 -7.64 5.03
C PHE A 13 4.23 -8.22 4.62
N SER A 14 3.62 -9.06 5.46
CA SER A 14 2.31 -9.60 5.15
C SER A 14 1.21 -8.54 5.25
N ALA A 15 1.39 -7.53 6.11
CA ALA A 15 0.46 -6.42 6.15
C ALA A 15 0.47 -5.64 4.83
N LEU A 16 1.63 -5.54 4.18
CA LEU A 16 1.79 -4.83 2.92
C LEU A 16 1.49 -5.69 1.69
N ALA A 17 1.66 -7.00 1.80
CA ALA A 17 1.47 -7.90 0.65
C ALA A 17 -0.01 -8.20 0.41
N ASN A 18 -0.78 -7.14 0.19
CA ASN A 18 -2.23 -7.21 0.00
C ASN A 18 -2.63 -6.05 -0.90
N ARG A 19 -3.25 -6.36 -2.03
CA ARG A 19 -3.58 -5.35 -3.04
C ARG A 19 -4.52 -4.27 -2.52
N THR A 20 -5.50 -4.64 -1.71
CA THR A 20 -6.44 -3.67 -1.14
C THR A 20 -5.71 -2.71 -0.20
N ARG A 21 -4.82 -3.23 0.64
CA ARG A 21 -4.06 -2.39 1.57
C ARG A 21 -3.09 -1.47 0.84
N LEU A 22 -2.43 -1.95 -0.20
CA LEU A 22 -1.56 -1.10 -1.00
C LEU A 22 -2.35 0.00 -1.70
N ALA A 23 -3.55 -0.33 -2.19
CA ALA A 23 -4.43 0.66 -2.80
C ALA A 23 -4.90 1.71 -1.79
N ILE A 24 -5.15 1.32 -0.55
CA ILE A 24 -5.52 2.26 0.51
C ILE A 24 -4.37 3.24 0.77
N ILE A 25 -3.15 2.73 0.87
CA ILE A 25 -1.97 3.58 1.08
C ILE A 25 -1.85 4.59 -0.08
N ASP A 26 -2.00 4.11 -1.30
CA ASP A 26 -1.93 4.97 -2.48
C ASP A 26 -3.05 6.02 -2.48
N ALA A 27 -4.26 5.63 -2.07
CA ALA A 27 -5.40 6.55 -1.99
C ALA A 27 -5.17 7.69 -1.00
N LEU A 28 -4.34 7.47 0.00
CA LEU A 28 -4.03 8.45 1.03
C LEU A 28 -2.78 9.27 0.74
N ALA A 29 -2.18 9.09 -0.42
CA ALA A 29 -0.91 9.73 -0.74
C ALA A 29 -0.98 11.26 -0.70
N GLU A 30 -2.09 11.85 -1.09
CA GLU A 30 -2.22 13.30 -1.18
C GLU A 30 -2.90 13.95 0.03
N GLU A 31 -3.85 13.26 0.63
CA GLU A 31 -4.60 13.83 1.75
C GLU A 31 -5.26 12.76 2.60
N PRO A 32 -5.56 13.06 3.87
CA PRO A 32 -6.34 12.16 4.71
C PRO A 32 -7.74 11.93 4.16
N LYS A 33 -8.29 10.75 4.39
CA LYS A 33 -9.63 10.38 3.91
C LYS A 33 -10.36 9.52 4.92
N THR A 34 -11.68 9.60 4.90
CA THR A 34 -12.54 8.68 5.66
C THR A 34 -12.63 7.35 4.92
N VAL A 35 -13.12 6.32 5.61
CA VAL A 35 -13.36 5.01 4.98
C VAL A 35 -14.32 5.16 3.80
N ALA A 36 -15.37 5.97 3.94
CA ALA A 36 -16.32 6.19 2.85
C ALA A 36 -15.64 6.81 1.62
N GLU A 37 -14.76 7.78 1.84
CA GLU A 37 -14.04 8.43 0.75
C GLU A 37 -13.07 7.47 0.06
N ILE A 38 -12.37 6.65 0.84
CA ILE A 38 -11.46 5.64 0.28
C ILE A 38 -12.25 4.61 -0.53
N ALA A 39 -13.35 4.12 0.04
CA ALA A 39 -14.20 3.13 -0.62
C ALA A 39 -14.74 3.66 -1.94
N ALA A 40 -15.19 4.91 -1.96
CA ALA A 40 -15.68 5.53 -3.19
C ALA A 40 -14.57 5.65 -4.24
N LEU A 41 -13.39 6.09 -3.83
CA LEU A 41 -12.26 6.26 -4.74
C LEU A 41 -11.81 4.92 -5.33
N LEU A 42 -11.79 3.86 -4.53
CA LEU A 42 -11.32 2.55 -4.96
C LEU A 42 -12.44 1.68 -5.54
N GLU A 43 -13.66 2.18 -5.53
CA GLU A 43 -14.84 1.43 -5.99
C GLU A 43 -14.98 0.10 -5.26
N GLN A 44 -14.82 0.16 -3.94
CA GLN A 44 -14.88 -1.00 -3.07
C GLN A 44 -15.90 -0.77 -1.95
N ASN A 45 -16.33 -1.86 -1.33
CA ASN A 45 -17.27 -1.79 -0.23
C ASN A 45 -16.58 -1.28 1.04
N GLU A 46 -17.25 -0.42 1.80
CA GLU A 46 -16.71 0.07 3.08
C GLU A 46 -16.40 -1.08 4.04
N ASN A 47 -17.17 -2.16 3.97
CA ASN A 47 -16.94 -3.34 4.82
C ASN A 47 -15.63 -4.05 4.46
N THR A 48 -15.09 -3.82 3.28
CA THR A 48 -13.78 -4.31 2.87
C THR A 48 -12.68 -3.35 3.28
N ILE A 49 -12.93 -2.06 3.10
CA ILE A 49 -11.93 -1.02 3.39
C ILE A 49 -11.67 -0.88 4.90
N ALA A 50 -12.74 -0.81 5.70
CA ALA A 50 -12.60 -0.53 7.14
C ALA A 50 -11.66 -1.49 7.87
N PRO A 51 -11.83 -2.83 7.78
CA PRO A 51 -10.93 -3.72 8.49
C PRO A 51 -9.50 -3.68 7.97
N ASN A 52 -9.30 -3.41 6.68
CA ASN A 52 -7.97 -3.28 6.11
C ASN A 52 -7.27 -2.00 6.58
N ALA A 53 -8.02 -0.90 6.67
CA ALA A 53 -7.47 0.36 7.20
C ALA A 53 -7.12 0.23 8.68
N GLU A 54 -7.95 -0.45 9.46
CA GLU A 54 -7.67 -0.71 10.86
C GLU A 54 -6.42 -1.55 11.04
N GLN A 55 -6.24 -2.56 10.19
CA GLN A 55 -5.05 -3.40 10.25
C GLN A 55 -3.79 -2.61 9.91
N LEU A 56 -3.86 -1.74 8.93
CA LEU A 56 -2.74 -0.87 8.58
C LEU A 56 -2.41 0.11 9.71
N GLU A 57 -3.42 0.63 10.39
CA GLU A 57 -3.20 1.49 11.54
C GLU A 57 -2.57 0.71 12.69
N HIS A 58 -3.04 -0.50 12.91
CA HIS A 58 -2.49 -1.37 13.94
C HIS A 58 -1.00 -1.65 13.72
N CYS A 59 -0.59 -1.74 12.47
CA CYS A 59 0.82 -1.95 12.09
C CYS A 59 1.61 -0.63 11.97
N ASN A 60 1.01 0.48 12.36
CA ASN A 60 1.63 1.81 12.34
C ASN A 60 2.00 2.32 10.94
N LEU A 61 1.32 1.82 9.93
CA LEU A 61 1.47 2.32 8.57
C LEU A 61 0.53 3.49 8.31
N LEU A 62 -0.59 3.52 9.03
CA LEU A 62 -1.55 4.62 8.99
C LEU A 62 -1.73 5.22 10.38
N ARG A 63 -2.20 6.46 10.40
CA ARG A 63 -2.67 7.16 11.60
C ARG A 63 -4.12 7.57 11.35
N SER A 64 -4.83 7.89 12.40
CA SER A 64 -6.21 8.36 12.26
C SER A 64 -6.51 9.46 13.25
N GLU A 65 -7.46 10.30 12.88
CA GLU A 65 -8.00 11.35 13.75
C GLU A 65 -9.52 11.36 13.64
N GLY A 66 -10.17 11.70 14.75
CA GLY A 66 -11.62 11.74 14.81
C GLY A 66 -12.19 10.42 15.26
N SER A 67 -13.50 10.28 15.14
CA SER A 67 -14.21 9.08 15.58
C SER A 67 -15.41 8.81 14.68
N GLY A 68 -15.87 7.57 14.70
CA GLY A 68 -17.02 7.16 13.93
C GLY A 68 -16.80 7.35 12.44
N LYS A 69 -17.84 7.82 11.77
CA LYS A 69 -17.79 8.00 10.32
C LYS A 69 -16.93 9.18 9.87
N GLU A 70 -16.60 10.07 10.79
CA GLU A 70 -15.75 11.23 10.49
C GLU A 70 -14.26 10.94 10.68
N LYS A 71 -13.94 9.76 11.19
CA LYS A 71 -12.55 9.34 11.37
C LYS A 71 -11.82 9.36 10.04
N LYS A 72 -10.73 10.13 9.97
CA LYS A 72 -9.90 10.20 8.77
C LYS A 72 -8.58 9.48 9.00
N TYR A 73 -8.22 8.68 8.02
CA TYR A 73 -6.92 8.00 8.00
C TYR A 73 -5.93 8.82 7.21
N SER A 74 -4.68 8.74 7.63
CA SER A 74 -3.58 9.38 6.91
C SER A 74 -2.36 8.48 6.97
N LEU A 75 -1.39 8.72 6.09
CA LEU A 75 -0.15 7.94 6.08
C LEU A 75 0.71 8.31 7.28
N ASN A 76 1.32 7.31 7.90
CA ASN A 76 2.36 7.54 8.86
C ASN A 76 3.65 7.80 8.08
N LEU A 77 3.96 9.06 7.82
CA LEU A 77 5.07 9.44 6.97
C LEU A 77 6.43 9.03 7.53
N GLU A 78 6.52 8.86 8.83
CA GLU A 78 7.74 8.39 9.48
C GLU A 78 8.17 7.01 8.96
N ILE A 79 7.20 6.19 8.58
CA ILE A 79 7.44 4.85 8.03
C ILE A 79 7.33 4.84 6.51
N ILE A 80 6.31 5.51 5.98
CA ILE A 80 6.02 5.46 4.54
C ILE A 80 7.12 6.11 3.70
N VAL A 81 7.69 7.23 4.16
CA VAL A 81 8.73 7.91 3.37
C VAL A 81 9.98 7.04 3.21
N PRO A 82 10.60 6.51 4.29
CA PRO A 82 11.75 5.63 4.10
C PRO A 82 11.43 4.38 3.29
N LEU A 83 10.23 3.82 3.49
CA LEU A 83 9.81 2.64 2.75
C LEU A 83 9.72 2.94 1.25
N SER A 84 9.09 4.06 0.89
CA SER A 84 8.97 4.48 -0.51
C SER A 84 10.33 4.73 -1.14
N GLU A 85 11.22 5.38 -0.42
CA GLU A 85 12.56 5.65 -0.93
C GLU A 85 13.34 4.37 -1.18
N LEU A 86 13.23 3.41 -0.27
CA LEU A 86 13.89 2.12 -0.43
C LEU A 86 13.36 1.36 -1.64
N LEU A 87 12.04 1.31 -1.79
CA LEU A 87 11.41 0.62 -2.90
C LEU A 87 11.74 1.28 -4.24
N GLU A 88 11.74 2.61 -4.28
CA GLU A 88 12.09 3.36 -5.48
C GLU A 88 13.54 3.12 -5.88
N PHE A 89 14.45 3.14 -4.91
CA PHE A 89 15.85 2.84 -5.13
C PHE A 89 16.02 1.42 -5.69
N HIS A 90 15.36 0.45 -5.05
CA HIS A 90 15.46 -0.95 -5.46
C HIS A 90 14.94 -1.16 -6.88
N THR A 91 13.77 -0.64 -7.18
CA THR A 91 13.17 -0.84 -8.50
C THR A 91 13.94 -0.13 -9.60
N SER A 92 14.46 1.06 -9.33
CA SER A 92 15.22 1.79 -10.34
C SER A 92 16.59 1.17 -10.62
N LYS A 93 17.21 0.58 -9.60
CA LYS A 93 18.55 0.00 -9.73
C LYS A 93 18.54 -1.47 -10.15
N TYR A 94 17.69 -2.27 -9.52
CA TYR A 94 17.71 -3.72 -9.69
C TYR A 94 16.55 -4.28 -10.49
N CYS A 95 15.44 -3.55 -10.56
CA CYS A 95 14.25 -3.98 -11.28
C CYS A 95 13.77 -2.88 -12.23
N PRO A 96 14.63 -2.46 -13.20
CA PRO A 96 14.25 -1.38 -14.11
C PRO A 96 13.06 -1.75 -14.98
N ASN A 97 12.77 -3.04 -15.08
CA ASN A 97 11.62 -3.56 -15.81
C ASN A 97 10.93 -4.60 -14.93
N LEU A 98 9.66 -4.38 -14.65
CA LEU A 98 8.87 -5.25 -13.79
C LEU A 98 8.91 -6.72 -14.26
N LYS A 99 9.07 -6.93 -15.56
CA LYS A 99 9.15 -8.28 -16.13
C LYS A 99 10.29 -9.10 -15.58
N SER A 100 11.38 -8.47 -15.15
CA SER A 100 12.53 -9.19 -14.62
C SER A 100 12.30 -9.73 -13.21
N CYS A 101 11.27 -9.26 -12.52
CA CYS A 101 11.01 -9.61 -11.12
C CYS A 101 9.77 -10.48 -10.93
N ILE A 102 8.87 -10.52 -11.90
CA ILE A 102 7.57 -11.16 -11.77
C ILE A 102 7.38 -12.21 -12.86
N PRO A 103 6.91 -13.42 -12.51
CA PRO A 103 6.57 -14.42 -13.53
C PRO A 103 5.57 -13.85 -14.53
N GLN A 104 5.73 -14.23 -15.80
CA GLN A 104 4.92 -13.68 -16.89
C GLN A 104 3.41 -13.77 -16.66
N GLU A 105 2.96 -14.88 -16.13
CA GLU A 105 1.54 -15.08 -15.86
C GLU A 105 1.00 -14.06 -14.86
N LYS A 106 1.75 -13.82 -13.80
CA LYS A 106 1.36 -12.83 -12.77
C LYS A 106 1.45 -11.42 -13.32
N LEU A 107 2.45 -11.15 -14.15
CA LEU A 107 2.61 -9.85 -14.77
C LEU A 107 1.41 -9.51 -15.65
N LYS A 108 0.93 -10.47 -16.44
CA LYS A 108 -0.23 -10.26 -17.30
C LYS A 108 -1.47 -9.91 -16.49
N ALA A 109 -1.69 -10.61 -15.38
CA ALA A 109 -2.83 -10.35 -14.51
C ALA A 109 -2.71 -8.95 -13.88
N TYR A 110 -1.50 -8.58 -13.43
CA TYR A 110 -1.23 -7.29 -12.85
C TYR A 110 -1.46 -6.16 -13.85
N MET A 111 -0.97 -6.30 -15.06
CA MET A 111 -1.07 -5.28 -16.11
C MET A 111 -2.48 -5.00 -16.58
N LYS A 112 -3.45 -5.82 -16.19
CA LYS A 112 -4.85 -5.57 -16.51
C LYS A 112 -5.50 -4.54 -15.60
N THR A 113 -4.86 -4.17 -14.50
CA THR A 113 -5.38 -3.14 -13.60
C THR A 113 -5.03 -1.76 -14.11
N GLU A 114 -5.90 -0.79 -13.89
CA GLU A 114 -5.63 0.59 -14.32
C GLU A 114 -4.44 1.20 -13.59
N ALA A 115 -4.36 0.95 -12.28
CA ALA A 115 -3.25 1.46 -11.47
C ALA A 115 -1.91 0.94 -11.97
N ALA A 116 -1.85 -0.33 -12.34
CA ALA A 116 -0.63 -0.93 -12.85
C ALA A 116 -0.23 -0.35 -14.19
N LYS A 117 -1.20 -0.09 -15.05
CA LYS A 117 -0.93 0.50 -16.36
C LYS A 117 -0.27 1.86 -16.23
N GLU A 118 -0.79 2.71 -15.36
CA GLU A 118 -0.24 4.03 -15.13
C GLU A 118 1.18 3.96 -14.57
N THR A 119 1.36 3.18 -13.52
CA THR A 119 2.65 3.06 -12.85
C THR A 119 3.72 2.45 -13.74
N TYR A 120 3.36 1.38 -14.43
CA TYR A 120 4.31 0.64 -15.25
C TYR A 120 4.76 1.43 -16.47
N ILE A 121 3.82 2.08 -17.14
CA ILE A 121 4.12 2.87 -18.36
C ILE A 121 5.04 4.03 -18.05
N GLU A 122 4.86 4.68 -16.90
CA GLU A 122 5.72 5.79 -16.51
C GLU A 122 7.17 5.39 -16.32
N HIS A 123 7.44 4.12 -16.04
CA HIS A 123 8.80 3.63 -15.80
C HIS A 123 9.47 3.05 -17.04
N GLU A 124 8.74 2.98 -18.12
CA GLU A 124 9.33 2.56 -19.39
C GLU A 124 9.99 3.73 -20.12
#